data_54a819272c19aee8efe2a5acac56a499
#
_entry.id   54a819272c19aee8efe2a5acac56a499
#
_cell.length_a   1.000
_cell.length_b   1.000
_cell.length_c   1.000
_cell.angle_alpha   90.00
_cell.angle_beta   90.00
_cell.angle_gamma   90.00
#
_symmetry.space_group_name_H-M   'P 1'
#
loop_
_entity.id
_entity.type
_entity.pdbx_description
1 polymer ?
#
loop_
_entity_poly.entity_id
_entity_poly.type
_entity_poly.pdbx_seq_one_letter_code
_entity_poly.pdbx_strand_id
1 'polypeptide(L)'
;MTSPWPEPEIGRWLTLAPREPGQPPLACWLALPPQAPPRAGILVLPEIFGVNAWLRSVATRLALAGYAALAVPLFSRTAPGLELGYDDAAVREGRFHKERTSAADLLADLALAADGLAQALPDLPAGVGCVGFCFGGHVAMLAASLPQVRASCDFYGAGVATGRPGGGPPTLEGLAASPGRLLCVCGSEDALIPPEDVAAIAAALQAANRDR
;
A
#
# COMPACT_ATOMS: atom_id res chain seq x y z
N MET A 1 -19.05 2.69 -18.51
CA MET A 1 -17.87 3.39 -19.05
C MET A 1 -16.73 2.38 -19.05
N THR A 2 -16.17 2.08 -20.22
CA THR A 2 -14.98 1.23 -20.32
C THR A 2 -13.81 1.93 -19.62
N SER A 3 -13.06 1.19 -18.80
CA SER A 3 -11.86 1.71 -18.14
C SER A 3 -10.96 2.39 -19.18
N PRO A 4 -10.44 3.60 -18.91
CA PRO A 4 -9.45 4.24 -19.81
C PRO A 4 -8.10 3.51 -19.81
N TRP A 5 -7.96 2.43 -19.07
CA TRP A 5 -6.74 1.63 -18.93
C TRP A 5 -6.95 0.24 -19.52
N PRO A 6 -6.83 0.07 -20.86
CA PRO A 6 -7.00 -1.23 -21.51
C PRO A 6 -5.70 -2.02 -21.39
N GLU A 7 -5.45 -2.63 -20.27
CA GLU A 7 -4.40 -3.62 -20.15
C GLU A 7 -5.02 -5.01 -19.96
N PRO A 8 -4.40 -6.08 -20.51
CA PRO A 8 -4.88 -7.43 -20.26
C PRO A 8 -4.82 -7.68 -18.75
N GLU A 9 -5.92 -8.09 -18.14
CA GLU A 9 -5.94 -8.49 -16.74
C GLU A 9 -5.09 -9.76 -16.55
N ILE A 10 -3.80 -9.59 -16.28
CA ILE A 10 -2.89 -10.70 -15.97
C ILE A 10 -2.87 -10.99 -14.47
N GLY A 11 -4.02 -10.98 -13.83
CA GLY A 11 -4.13 -11.18 -12.39
C GLY A 11 -5.30 -12.06 -12.00
N ARG A 12 -5.32 -12.41 -10.71
CA ARG A 12 -6.41 -13.16 -10.08
C ARG A 12 -6.60 -12.72 -8.64
N TRP A 13 -7.80 -12.93 -8.13
CA TRP A 13 -8.04 -12.76 -6.71
C TRP A 13 -7.36 -13.89 -5.92
N LEU A 14 -6.64 -13.50 -4.86
CA LEU A 14 -6.03 -14.37 -3.86
C LEU A 14 -6.69 -14.05 -2.52
N THR A 15 -7.44 -14.98 -1.97
CA THR A 15 -8.09 -14.82 -0.68
C THR A 15 -7.22 -15.42 0.43
N LEU A 16 -6.81 -14.59 1.36
CA LEU A 16 -6.02 -14.98 2.53
C LEU A 16 -6.96 -15.16 3.73
N ALA A 17 -6.83 -16.29 4.41
CA ALA A 17 -7.60 -16.55 5.62
C ALA A 17 -7.15 -15.60 6.74
N PRO A 18 -8.07 -15.05 7.54
CA PRO A 18 -7.73 -14.18 8.65
C PRO A 18 -6.93 -14.95 9.72
N ARG A 19 -6.07 -14.23 10.45
CA ARG A 19 -5.29 -14.83 11.56
C ARG A 19 -6.12 -15.07 12.80
N GLU A 20 -7.20 -14.32 12.96
CA GLU A 20 -8.07 -14.39 14.13
C GLU A 20 -9.50 -14.75 13.72
N PRO A 21 -10.18 -15.60 14.50
CA PRO A 21 -11.59 -15.91 14.26
C PRO A 21 -12.47 -14.66 14.28
N GLY A 22 -13.40 -14.58 13.34
CA GLY A 22 -14.34 -13.47 13.23
C GLY A 22 -13.86 -12.26 12.42
N GLN A 23 -12.59 -12.22 12.02
CA GLN A 23 -12.11 -11.22 11.06
C GLN A 23 -12.51 -11.62 9.64
N PRO A 24 -12.78 -10.65 8.73
CA PRO A 24 -13.03 -10.95 7.32
C PRO A 24 -11.77 -11.47 6.64
N PRO A 25 -11.91 -12.35 5.63
CA PRO A 25 -10.79 -12.75 4.79
C PRO A 25 -10.27 -11.56 3.99
N LEU A 26 -8.96 -11.57 3.70
CA LEU A 26 -8.32 -10.51 2.93
C LEU A 26 -8.25 -10.93 1.45
N ALA A 27 -9.11 -10.33 0.62
CA ALA A 27 -9.14 -10.59 -0.82
C ALA A 27 -8.20 -9.61 -1.55
N CYS A 28 -7.02 -10.08 -1.94
CA CYS A 28 -6.00 -9.33 -2.65
C CYS A 28 -6.02 -9.66 -4.14
N TRP A 29 -5.59 -8.72 -4.99
CA TRP A 29 -5.38 -8.97 -6.41
C TRP A 29 -3.91 -9.28 -6.70
N LEU A 30 -3.62 -10.51 -7.12
CA LEU A 30 -2.27 -10.97 -7.45
C LEU A 30 -2.05 -10.95 -8.97
N ALA A 31 -1.09 -10.14 -9.42
CA ALA A 31 -0.58 -10.12 -10.78
C ALA A 31 0.84 -10.70 -10.83
N LEU A 32 1.11 -11.60 -11.79
CA LEU A 32 2.39 -12.28 -11.93
C LEU A 32 3.00 -12.03 -13.31
N PRO A 33 4.34 -12.01 -13.44
CA PRO A 33 5.01 -11.95 -14.72
C PRO A 33 4.56 -13.12 -15.62
N PRO A 34 4.22 -12.85 -16.90
CA PRO A 34 3.69 -13.89 -17.78
C PRO A 34 4.74 -14.87 -18.31
N GLN A 35 6.02 -14.52 -18.29
CA GLN A 35 7.06 -15.26 -19.03
C GLN A 35 8.26 -15.72 -18.18
N ALA A 36 8.36 -15.29 -16.93
CA ALA A 36 9.50 -15.61 -16.08
C ALA A 36 9.09 -15.63 -14.59
N PRO A 37 9.83 -16.35 -13.73
CA PRO A 37 9.65 -16.23 -12.28
C PRO A 37 9.82 -14.77 -11.82
N PRO A 38 9.01 -14.32 -10.87
CA PRO A 38 9.10 -12.96 -10.37
C PRO A 38 10.41 -12.71 -9.63
N ARG A 39 10.99 -11.51 -9.82
CA ARG A 39 12.25 -11.09 -9.18
C ARG A 39 12.09 -10.75 -7.70
N ALA A 40 10.93 -10.25 -7.31
CA ALA A 40 10.57 -9.93 -5.93
C ALA A 40 9.05 -9.74 -5.81
N GLY A 41 8.55 -9.73 -4.57
CA GLY A 41 7.17 -9.37 -4.24
C GLY A 41 7.02 -7.87 -3.99
N ILE A 42 5.89 -7.29 -4.41
CA ILE A 42 5.52 -5.90 -4.13
C ILE A 42 4.07 -5.86 -3.65
N LEU A 43 3.84 -5.28 -2.47
CA LEU A 43 2.51 -4.89 -2.02
C LEU A 43 2.13 -3.56 -2.68
N VAL A 44 0.95 -3.49 -3.27
CA VAL A 44 0.44 -2.29 -3.98
C VAL A 44 -0.79 -1.78 -3.23
N LEU A 45 -0.69 -0.57 -2.69
CA LEU A 45 -1.70 -0.03 -1.79
C LEU A 45 -2.54 1.04 -2.47
N PRO A 46 -3.88 0.91 -2.40
CA PRO A 46 -4.80 1.80 -3.08
C PRO A 46 -4.87 3.20 -2.45
N GLU A 47 -5.37 4.13 -3.21
CA GLU A 47 -6.03 5.33 -2.72
C GLU A 47 -7.24 4.96 -1.84
N ILE A 48 -8.07 5.92 -1.50
CA ILE A 48 -9.33 5.67 -0.76
C ILE A 48 -10.41 4.93 -1.58
N PHE A 49 -10.10 4.53 -2.81
CA PHE A 49 -11.07 3.95 -3.76
C PHE A 49 -11.04 2.42 -3.85
N GLY A 50 -10.26 1.76 -2.98
CA GLY A 50 -10.14 0.30 -2.95
C GLY A 50 -9.33 -0.29 -4.10
N VAL A 51 -9.41 -1.62 -4.26
CA VAL A 51 -8.67 -2.36 -5.31
C VAL A 51 -9.44 -2.28 -6.62
N ASN A 52 -9.59 -1.05 -7.14
CA ASN A 52 -10.32 -0.76 -8.36
C ASN A 52 -9.50 -1.09 -9.63
N ALA A 53 -10.10 -0.90 -10.81
CA ALA A 53 -9.47 -1.20 -12.09
C ALA A 53 -8.13 -0.45 -12.29
N TRP A 54 -8.02 0.81 -11.80
CA TRP A 54 -6.77 1.56 -11.89
C TRP A 54 -5.64 0.89 -11.07
N LEU A 55 -5.91 0.50 -9.82
CA LEU A 55 -4.91 -0.17 -8.99
C LEU A 55 -4.51 -1.54 -9.57
N ARG A 56 -5.48 -2.29 -10.11
CA ARG A 56 -5.18 -3.55 -10.80
C ARG A 56 -4.31 -3.33 -12.04
N SER A 57 -4.47 -2.21 -12.76
CA SER A 57 -3.58 -1.88 -13.88
C SER A 57 -2.17 -1.53 -13.41
N VAL A 58 -2.01 -0.87 -12.26
CA VAL A 58 -0.70 -0.64 -11.64
C VAL A 58 -0.03 -1.97 -11.28
N ALA A 59 -0.74 -2.89 -10.64
CA ALA A 59 -0.24 -4.23 -10.34
C ALA A 59 0.18 -4.99 -11.60
N THR A 60 -0.62 -4.90 -12.67
CA THR A 60 -0.31 -5.47 -13.99
C THR A 60 0.99 -4.92 -14.55
N ARG A 61 1.20 -3.59 -14.50
CA ARG A 61 2.46 -2.97 -14.98
C ARG A 61 3.68 -3.43 -14.19
N LEU A 62 3.55 -3.58 -12.88
CA LEU A 62 4.62 -4.13 -12.05
C LEU A 62 4.90 -5.60 -12.40
N ALA A 63 3.87 -6.39 -12.68
CA ALA A 63 4.03 -7.76 -13.13
C ALA A 63 4.74 -7.84 -14.49
N LEU A 64 4.36 -7.00 -15.46
CA LEU A 64 5.06 -6.89 -16.74
C LEU A 64 6.52 -6.43 -16.60
N ALA A 65 6.82 -5.66 -15.55
CA ALA A 65 8.18 -5.28 -15.19
C ALA A 65 8.96 -6.39 -14.43
N GLY A 66 8.34 -7.56 -14.20
CA GLY A 66 8.99 -8.75 -13.64
C GLY A 66 8.84 -8.91 -12.12
N TYR A 67 7.82 -8.33 -11.51
CA TYR A 67 7.53 -8.46 -10.08
C TYR A 67 6.24 -9.24 -9.82
N ALA A 68 6.14 -9.94 -8.69
CA ALA A 68 4.85 -10.41 -8.18
C ALA A 68 4.17 -9.24 -7.47
N ALA A 69 3.11 -8.68 -8.03
CA ALA A 69 2.41 -7.52 -7.48
C ALA A 69 1.10 -7.94 -6.82
N LEU A 70 0.98 -7.66 -5.51
CA LEU A 70 -0.20 -7.96 -4.71
C LEU A 70 -0.89 -6.67 -4.31
N ALA A 71 -2.02 -6.35 -4.96
CA ALA A 71 -2.85 -5.22 -4.54
C ALA A 71 -3.67 -5.60 -3.30
N VAL A 72 -3.46 -4.85 -2.22
CA VAL A 72 -4.00 -5.16 -0.89
C VAL A 72 -5.13 -4.18 -0.54
N PRO A 73 -6.35 -4.65 -0.22
CA PRO A 73 -7.43 -3.77 0.20
C PRO A 73 -7.15 -3.19 1.59
N LEU A 74 -7.31 -1.86 1.75
CA LEU A 74 -7.09 -1.18 3.02
C LEU A 74 -8.36 -1.10 3.89
N PHE A 75 -9.52 -1.42 3.31
CA PHE A 75 -10.82 -1.33 3.99
C PHE A 75 -11.51 -2.69 4.16
N SER A 76 -10.73 -3.77 4.16
CA SER A 76 -11.24 -5.15 4.30
C SER A 76 -12.19 -5.35 5.49
N ARG A 77 -11.95 -4.61 6.58
CA ARG A 77 -12.71 -4.70 7.84
C ARG A 77 -14.00 -3.89 7.84
N THR A 78 -14.11 -2.85 7.02
CA THR A 78 -15.25 -1.94 6.98
C THR A 78 -16.05 -2.01 5.68
N ALA A 79 -15.42 -2.42 4.59
CA ALA A 79 -16.02 -2.59 3.27
C ALA A 79 -15.27 -3.65 2.45
N PRO A 80 -15.45 -4.96 2.74
CA PRO A 80 -14.84 -6.03 1.97
C PRO A 80 -15.17 -5.92 0.49
N GLY A 81 -14.16 -5.96 -0.38
CA GLY A 81 -14.35 -5.88 -1.83
C GLY A 81 -14.70 -4.49 -2.37
N LEU A 82 -14.43 -3.42 -1.61
CA LEU A 82 -14.71 -2.05 -2.05
C LEU A 82 -13.96 -1.72 -3.35
N GLU A 83 -14.71 -1.30 -4.36
CA GLU A 83 -14.23 -0.75 -5.63
C GLU A 83 -15.02 0.50 -5.97
N LEU A 84 -14.39 1.66 -5.86
CA LEU A 84 -15.02 2.95 -6.11
C LEU A 84 -14.49 3.60 -7.39
N GLY A 85 -15.34 4.43 -8.01
CA GLY A 85 -14.93 5.40 -9.02
C GLY A 85 -14.24 6.62 -8.42
N TYR A 86 -14.25 7.75 -9.17
CA TYR A 86 -13.54 8.99 -8.79
C TYR A 86 -14.48 10.19 -8.69
N ASP A 87 -15.79 9.97 -8.52
CA ASP A 87 -16.76 11.02 -8.31
C ASP A 87 -16.82 11.48 -6.83
N ASP A 88 -17.56 12.54 -6.58
CA ASP A 88 -17.70 13.10 -5.22
C ASP A 88 -18.34 12.12 -4.23
N ALA A 89 -19.22 11.23 -4.69
CA ALA A 89 -19.84 10.21 -3.83
C ALA A 89 -18.78 9.17 -3.40
N ALA A 90 -17.98 8.71 -4.35
CA ALA A 90 -16.86 7.81 -4.11
C ALA A 90 -15.83 8.41 -3.14
N VAL A 91 -15.50 9.70 -3.29
CA VAL A 91 -14.61 10.42 -2.36
C VAL A 91 -15.18 10.42 -0.94
N ARG A 92 -16.47 10.72 -0.78
CA ARG A 92 -17.11 10.72 0.55
C ARG A 92 -17.11 9.33 1.17
N GLU A 93 -17.45 8.30 0.41
CA GLU A 93 -17.45 6.91 0.87
C GLU A 93 -16.05 6.43 1.25
N GLY A 94 -15.06 6.66 0.40
CA GLY A 94 -13.67 6.30 0.69
C GLY A 94 -13.12 6.99 1.93
N ARG A 95 -13.43 8.28 2.15
CA ARG A 95 -13.08 9.00 3.39
C ARG A 95 -13.76 8.42 4.61
N PHE A 96 -15.03 8.05 4.51
CA PHE A 96 -15.77 7.39 5.59
C PHE A 96 -15.07 6.11 6.06
N HIS A 97 -14.57 5.28 5.14
CA HIS A 97 -13.84 4.06 5.49
C HIS A 97 -12.44 4.37 6.01
N LYS A 98 -11.71 5.32 5.40
CA LYS A 98 -10.39 5.77 5.87
C LYS A 98 -10.42 6.19 7.35
N GLU A 99 -11.41 6.99 7.76
CA GLU A 99 -11.56 7.47 9.14
C GLU A 99 -11.82 6.37 10.17
N ARG A 100 -12.19 5.17 9.70
CA ARG A 100 -12.46 3.98 10.53
C ARG A 100 -11.34 2.95 10.52
N THR A 101 -10.23 3.25 9.87
CA THR A 101 -9.04 2.39 9.91
C THR A 101 -8.17 2.73 11.11
N SER A 102 -7.44 1.73 11.60
CA SER A 102 -6.38 1.93 12.58
C SER A 102 -5.04 1.46 12.02
N ALA A 103 -3.94 2.06 12.51
CA ALA A 103 -2.60 1.62 12.14
C ALA A 103 -2.35 0.15 12.52
N ALA A 104 -2.89 -0.29 13.65
CA ALA A 104 -2.75 -1.69 14.10
C ALA A 104 -3.41 -2.67 13.13
N ASP A 105 -4.64 -2.39 12.71
CA ASP A 105 -5.38 -3.23 11.78
C ASP A 105 -4.71 -3.25 10.39
N LEU A 106 -4.31 -2.08 9.89
CA LEU A 106 -3.61 -1.97 8.61
C LEU A 106 -2.29 -2.75 8.62
N LEU A 107 -1.49 -2.63 9.67
CA LEU A 107 -0.24 -3.39 9.80
C LEU A 107 -0.48 -4.89 9.89
N ALA A 108 -1.51 -5.33 10.61
CA ALA A 108 -1.88 -6.75 10.69
C ALA A 108 -2.27 -7.32 9.31
N ASP A 109 -3.09 -6.58 8.55
CA ASP A 109 -3.52 -6.99 7.21
C ASP A 109 -2.34 -6.99 6.21
N LEU A 110 -1.43 -6.01 6.29
CA LEU A 110 -0.25 -5.96 5.43
C LEU A 110 0.77 -7.05 5.76
N ALA A 111 0.96 -7.37 7.03
CA ALA A 111 1.80 -8.50 7.43
C ALA A 111 1.20 -9.84 6.94
N LEU A 112 -0.13 -10.00 7.04
CA LEU A 112 -0.83 -11.16 6.47
C LEU A 112 -0.66 -11.25 4.95
N ALA A 113 -0.75 -10.11 4.24
CA ALA A 113 -0.56 -10.06 2.80
C ALA A 113 0.88 -10.42 2.38
N ALA A 114 1.88 -9.92 3.10
CA ALA A 114 3.29 -10.24 2.83
C ALA A 114 3.59 -11.72 3.07
N ASP A 115 3.11 -12.29 4.18
CA ASP A 115 3.28 -13.71 4.50
C ASP A 115 2.52 -14.60 3.50
N GLY A 116 1.30 -14.20 3.12
CA GLY A 116 0.49 -14.90 2.13
C GLY A 116 1.12 -14.92 0.74
N LEU A 117 1.77 -13.81 0.34
CA LEU A 117 2.52 -13.76 -0.91
C LEU A 117 3.74 -14.69 -0.87
N ALA A 118 4.48 -14.71 0.24
CA ALA A 118 5.62 -15.61 0.41
C ALA A 118 5.21 -17.09 0.42
N GLN A 119 4.06 -17.42 1.02
CA GLN A 119 3.51 -18.78 0.98
C GLN A 119 3.05 -19.21 -0.41
N ALA A 120 2.42 -18.30 -1.15
CA ALA A 120 1.95 -18.57 -2.52
C ALA A 120 3.10 -18.69 -3.52
N LEU A 121 4.26 -18.09 -3.24
CA LEU A 121 5.44 -18.03 -4.10
C LEU A 121 6.72 -18.28 -3.28
N PRO A 122 6.98 -19.54 -2.89
CA PRO A 122 8.07 -19.86 -1.94
C PRO A 122 9.48 -19.59 -2.49
N ASP A 123 9.62 -19.46 -3.81
CA ASP A 123 10.90 -19.15 -4.46
C ASP A 123 11.22 -17.65 -4.54
N LEU A 124 10.32 -16.79 -4.02
CA LEU A 124 10.60 -15.37 -3.96
C LEU A 124 11.73 -15.04 -2.96
N PRO A 125 12.57 -14.05 -3.26
CA PRO A 125 13.50 -13.50 -2.27
C PRO A 125 12.76 -13.08 -0.99
N ALA A 126 13.41 -13.25 0.15
CA ALA A 126 12.83 -12.90 1.45
C ALA A 126 12.53 -11.40 1.55
N GLY A 127 11.32 -11.09 1.97
CA GLY A 127 10.80 -9.73 2.11
C GLY A 127 10.14 -9.21 0.83
N VAL A 128 9.44 -8.10 0.99
CA VAL A 128 8.64 -7.46 -0.07
C VAL A 128 8.97 -5.97 -0.18
N GLY A 129 8.76 -5.40 -1.35
CA GLY A 129 8.57 -3.97 -1.53
C GLY A 129 7.14 -3.56 -1.19
N CYS A 130 6.92 -2.29 -0.88
CA CYS A 130 5.61 -1.71 -0.69
C CYS A 130 5.52 -0.40 -1.47
N VAL A 131 4.49 -0.23 -2.27
CA VAL A 131 4.21 1.02 -2.98
C VAL A 131 2.76 1.40 -2.73
N GLY A 132 2.51 2.66 -2.41
CA GLY A 132 1.17 3.14 -2.14
C GLY A 132 0.91 4.52 -2.73
N PHE A 133 -0.37 4.83 -2.90
CA PHE A 133 -0.86 6.03 -3.57
C PHE A 133 -1.86 6.74 -2.67
N CYS A 134 -1.76 8.07 -2.50
CA CYS A 134 -2.63 8.86 -1.63
C CYS A 134 -2.66 8.27 -0.20
N PHE A 135 -3.82 7.86 0.31
CA PHE A 135 -3.91 7.18 1.60
C PHE A 135 -3.03 5.92 1.66
N GLY A 136 -2.97 5.14 0.57
CA GLY A 136 -2.05 4.01 0.45
C GLY A 136 -0.57 4.41 0.51
N GLY A 137 -0.21 5.61 0.05
CA GLY A 137 1.13 6.18 0.21
C GLY A 137 1.48 6.37 1.69
N HIS A 138 0.60 7.01 2.45
CA HIS A 138 0.75 7.11 3.91
C HIS A 138 0.88 5.72 4.57
N VAL A 139 0.03 4.78 4.16
CA VAL A 139 0.05 3.40 4.69
C VAL A 139 1.34 2.66 4.28
N ALA A 140 1.94 2.96 3.11
CA ALA A 140 3.24 2.41 2.73
C ALA A 140 4.37 2.89 3.66
N MET A 141 4.34 4.16 4.10
CA MET A 141 5.27 4.65 5.14
C MET A 141 5.03 3.98 6.48
N LEU A 142 3.77 3.75 6.87
CA LEU A 142 3.45 2.99 8.06
C LEU A 142 3.95 1.55 7.98
N ALA A 143 3.76 0.88 6.82
CA ALA A 143 4.20 -0.49 6.56
C ALA A 143 5.73 -0.67 6.60
N ALA A 144 6.49 0.41 6.45
CA ALA A 144 7.94 0.39 6.56
C ALA A 144 8.46 -0.10 7.92
N SER A 145 7.61 -0.09 8.95
CA SER A 145 7.92 -0.67 10.27
C SER A 145 7.85 -2.19 10.31
N LEU A 146 7.27 -2.84 9.31
CA LEU A 146 7.14 -4.29 9.25
C LEU A 146 8.47 -4.94 8.86
N PRO A 147 8.90 -6.00 9.55
CA PRO A 147 10.17 -6.68 9.24
C PRO A 147 10.20 -7.33 7.84
N GLN A 148 9.04 -7.63 7.26
CA GLN A 148 8.92 -8.17 5.92
C GLN A 148 9.17 -7.12 4.82
N VAL A 149 9.02 -5.80 5.13
CA VAL A 149 9.11 -4.72 4.15
C VAL A 149 10.55 -4.24 4.02
N ARG A 150 11.15 -4.44 2.84
CA ARG A 150 12.54 -4.08 2.53
C ARG A 150 12.69 -2.71 1.86
N ALA A 151 11.63 -2.23 1.25
CA ALA A 151 11.57 -0.90 0.67
C ALA A 151 10.12 -0.40 0.65
N SER A 152 9.90 0.87 0.96
CA SER A 152 8.59 1.51 0.86
C SER A 152 8.67 2.73 -0.02
N CYS A 153 7.68 2.87 -0.91
CA CYS A 153 7.52 4.03 -1.76
C CYS A 153 6.13 4.65 -1.53
N ASP A 154 6.13 5.89 -1.11
CA ASP A 154 4.96 6.72 -0.92
C ASP A 154 4.80 7.66 -2.12
N PHE A 155 3.68 7.54 -2.84
CA PHE A 155 3.25 8.53 -3.81
C PHE A 155 2.14 9.40 -3.19
N TYR A 156 2.43 10.66 -2.98
CA TYR A 156 1.53 11.71 -2.48
C TYR A 156 0.69 11.31 -1.24
N GLY A 157 1.30 10.63 -0.28
CA GLY A 157 0.66 10.23 0.97
C GLY A 157 0.54 11.36 1.97
N ALA A 158 -0.62 12.00 1.99
CA ALA A 158 -0.88 13.08 2.94
C ALA A 158 -1.01 12.58 4.38
N GLY A 159 -0.53 13.39 5.34
CA GLY A 159 -0.67 13.13 6.77
C GLY A 159 0.45 12.29 7.39
N VAL A 160 1.48 11.92 6.64
CA VAL A 160 2.65 11.18 7.19
C VAL A 160 3.34 11.98 8.29
N ALA A 161 3.50 13.30 8.07
CA ALA A 161 4.19 14.19 9.01
C ALA A 161 3.36 14.53 10.26
N THR A 162 2.03 14.54 10.13
CA THR A 162 1.15 15.16 11.14
C THR A 162 0.14 14.19 11.78
N GLY A 163 -0.01 12.98 11.21
CA GLY A 163 -1.02 12.05 11.66
C GLY A 163 -0.64 10.58 11.56
N ARG A 164 -1.58 9.75 12.04
CA ARG A 164 -1.52 8.29 12.00
C ARG A 164 -2.93 7.73 11.89
N PRO A 165 -3.20 6.74 11.04
CA PRO A 165 -4.49 6.08 11.00
C PRO A 165 -4.93 5.55 12.37
N GLY A 166 -6.12 5.96 12.83
CA GLY A 166 -6.63 5.61 14.15
C GLY A 166 -6.06 6.42 15.31
N GLY A 167 -5.22 7.43 15.04
CA GLY A 167 -4.63 8.31 16.04
C GLY A 167 -3.29 7.83 16.62
N GLY A 168 -2.73 8.62 17.54
CA GLY A 168 -1.41 8.40 18.13
C GLY A 168 -0.33 9.28 17.51
N PRO A 169 0.96 9.02 17.81
CA PRO A 169 2.08 9.77 17.25
C PRO A 169 2.10 9.71 15.72
N PRO A 170 2.50 10.78 15.02
CA PRO A 170 2.63 10.79 13.57
C PRO A 170 3.44 9.61 13.03
N THR A 171 3.05 9.11 11.86
CA THR A 171 3.77 8.00 11.19
C THR A 171 5.25 8.33 10.97
N LEU A 172 5.55 9.60 10.74
CA LEU A 172 6.90 10.14 10.57
C LEU A 172 7.86 9.75 11.71
N GLU A 173 7.40 9.73 12.95
CA GLU A 173 8.25 9.43 14.11
C GLU A 173 8.80 8.00 14.11
N GLY A 174 8.09 7.07 13.46
CA GLY A 174 8.51 5.68 13.33
C GLY A 174 9.51 5.39 12.21
N LEU A 175 9.73 6.33 11.26
CA LEU A 175 10.51 6.05 10.05
C LEU A 175 11.98 5.78 10.31
N ALA A 176 12.56 6.38 11.34
CA ALA A 176 13.97 6.16 11.71
C ALA A 176 14.27 4.71 12.10
N ALA A 177 13.27 3.98 12.61
CA ALA A 177 13.38 2.57 13.00
C ALA A 177 13.03 1.60 11.85
N SER A 178 12.68 2.10 10.66
CA SER A 178 12.34 1.27 9.51
C SER A 178 13.52 0.37 9.11
N PRO A 179 13.30 -0.95 8.91
CA PRO A 179 14.36 -1.84 8.46
C PRO A 179 14.70 -1.70 6.97
N GLY A 180 13.81 -1.08 6.19
CA GLY A 180 13.91 -0.96 4.74
C GLY A 180 14.27 0.44 4.25
N ARG A 181 14.49 0.56 2.93
CA ARG A 181 14.69 1.85 2.25
C ARG A 181 13.37 2.58 2.06
N LEU A 182 13.41 3.90 2.14
CA LEU A 182 12.23 4.75 2.03
C LEU A 182 12.37 5.75 0.88
N LEU A 183 11.30 5.91 0.10
CA LEU A 183 11.17 6.92 -0.93
C LEU A 183 9.79 7.60 -0.79
N CYS A 184 9.78 8.92 -0.82
CA CYS A 184 8.55 9.72 -0.85
C CYS A 184 8.54 10.62 -2.07
N VAL A 185 7.43 10.64 -2.79
CA VAL A 185 7.21 11.46 -3.99
C VAL A 185 6.04 12.38 -3.72
N CYS A 186 6.32 13.66 -3.51
CA CYS A 186 5.32 14.70 -3.24
C CYS A 186 5.22 15.66 -4.42
N GLY A 187 4.00 16.11 -4.73
CA GLY A 187 3.78 17.20 -5.66
C GLY A 187 4.12 18.55 -5.02
N SER A 188 4.80 19.44 -5.75
CA SER A 188 5.16 20.78 -5.24
C SER A 188 3.95 21.70 -5.01
N GLU A 189 2.81 21.37 -5.59
CA GLU A 189 1.56 22.15 -5.50
C GLU A 189 0.43 21.36 -4.82
N ASP A 190 0.77 20.26 -4.13
CA ASP A 190 -0.22 19.47 -3.41
C ASP A 190 -0.61 20.16 -2.10
N ALA A 191 -1.83 20.71 -2.07
CA ALA A 191 -2.35 21.40 -0.88
C ALA A 191 -2.57 20.50 0.34
N LEU A 192 -2.55 19.16 0.16
CA LEU A 192 -2.69 18.18 1.24
C LEU A 192 -1.34 17.82 1.87
N ILE A 193 -0.22 18.22 1.25
CA ILE A 193 1.14 17.99 1.74
C ILE A 193 1.89 19.34 1.66
N PRO A 194 1.66 20.26 2.59
CA PRO A 194 2.25 21.58 2.54
C PRO A 194 3.78 21.55 2.66
N PRO A 195 4.50 22.61 2.26
CA PRO A 195 5.96 22.65 2.23
C PRO A 195 6.64 22.27 3.55
N GLU A 196 6.05 22.61 4.68
CA GLU A 196 6.54 22.24 6.02
C GLU A 196 6.48 20.72 6.26
N ASP A 197 5.43 20.04 5.80
CA ASP A 197 5.32 18.60 5.88
C ASP A 197 6.35 17.91 4.95
N VAL A 198 6.55 18.43 3.74
CA VAL A 198 7.59 17.95 2.82
C VAL A 198 8.97 18.08 3.44
N ALA A 199 9.27 19.22 4.09
CA ALA A 199 10.55 19.45 4.75
C ALA A 199 10.77 18.48 5.93
N ALA A 200 9.74 18.26 6.75
CA ALA A 200 9.78 17.30 7.86
C ALA A 200 10.00 15.85 7.37
N ILE A 201 9.28 15.44 6.31
CA ILE A 201 9.45 14.13 5.68
C ILE A 201 10.88 13.98 5.12
N ALA A 202 11.39 14.98 4.41
CA ALA A 202 12.75 14.95 3.85
C ALA A 202 13.82 14.78 4.94
N ALA A 203 13.70 15.49 6.06
CA ALA A 203 14.62 15.36 7.19
C ALA A 203 14.56 13.96 7.82
N ALA A 204 13.36 13.41 8.02
CA ALA A 204 13.19 12.06 8.57
C ALA A 204 13.73 10.97 7.62
N LEU A 205 13.52 11.10 6.30
CA LEU A 205 14.06 10.17 5.31
C LEU A 205 15.58 10.23 5.21
N GLN A 206 16.18 11.42 5.31
CA GLN A 206 17.65 11.55 5.37
C GLN A 206 18.22 10.82 6.59
N ALA A 207 17.57 10.93 7.75
CA ALA A 207 17.98 10.21 8.95
C ALA A 207 17.79 8.69 8.80
N ALA A 208 16.64 8.26 8.28
CA ALA A 208 16.28 6.84 8.12
C ALA A 208 17.13 6.11 7.06
N ASN A 209 17.49 6.79 5.96
CA ASN A 209 18.24 6.20 4.83
C ASN A 209 19.77 6.39 4.92
N ARG A 210 20.29 6.98 6.00
CA ARG A 210 21.71 7.40 6.09
C ARG A 210 22.70 6.30 5.77
N ASP A 211 22.41 5.08 6.17
CA ASP A 211 23.32 3.94 6.08
C ASP A 211 22.80 2.83 5.13
N ARG A 212 21.96 3.19 4.12
CA ARG A 212 21.26 2.20 3.28
C ARG A 212 21.38 2.47 1.80
#